data_5b9f4dafd7e3a9cc05b611f7917e1e3b
#
_entry.id   5b9f4dafd7e3a9cc05b611f7917e1e3b
#
_cell.length_a   1.000
_cell.length_b   1.000
_cell.length_c   1.000
_cell.angle_alpha   90.00
_cell.angle_beta   90.00
_cell.angle_gamma   90.00
#
_symmetry.space_group_name_H-M   'P 1'
#
loop_
_entity.id
_entity.type
_entity.pdbx_description
1 polymer ?
#
loop_
_entity_poly.entity_id
_entity_poly.type
_entity_poly.pdbx_seq_one_letter_code
_entity_poly.pdbx_strand_id
1 'polypeptide(L)'
;MKNKFLNYFVISFAWLMLCSSVVFAASQGPVDLLQSLADRMISELKSHKATLKSNPTLVYSIANKILVPHADLEAMSQRVLPAKSWEAATPEQRRKFEKEFTTVLERTYASALAEYTDETVKFFPLRGGSEGKSYVTVNSQIVRTDGPSISVNYTLVLRGSEWRLLDITVEGVSMLESFRSQFSDSLSRGDINDLIEQLSSHNSNNDGQR
;
A
#
# COMPACT_ATOMS: atom_id res chain seq x y z
N MET A 1 -35.21 29.64 53.83
CA MET A 1 -33.98 30.05 53.14
C MET A 1 -32.99 28.90 52.92
N LYS A 2 -33.47 27.63 52.77
CA LYS A 2 -32.57 26.44 52.65
C LYS A 2 -32.48 25.80 51.23
N ASN A 3 -33.27 26.24 50.22
CA ASN A 3 -33.32 25.56 48.93
C ASN A 3 -32.66 26.27 47.75
N LYS A 4 -32.07 27.47 47.96
CA LYS A 4 -31.40 28.20 46.87
C LYS A 4 -29.93 27.80 46.68
N PHE A 5 -29.24 27.29 47.70
CA PHE A 5 -27.84 26.88 47.61
C PHE A 5 -27.65 25.54 46.89
N LEU A 6 -28.64 24.66 46.96
CA LEU A 6 -28.56 23.33 46.35
C LEU A 6 -28.67 23.38 44.80
N ASN A 7 -29.45 24.35 44.28
CA ASN A 7 -29.63 24.50 42.84
C ASN A 7 -28.37 25.06 42.11
N TYR A 8 -27.58 25.91 42.76
CA TYR A 8 -26.36 26.43 42.17
C TYR A 8 -25.23 25.41 42.14
N PHE A 9 -25.22 24.45 43.04
CA PHE A 9 -24.20 23.38 43.05
C PHE A 9 -24.44 22.33 41.96
N VAL A 10 -25.70 22.04 41.65
CA VAL A 10 -26.06 21.09 40.57
C VAL A 10 -25.82 21.69 39.20
N ILE A 11 -26.04 22.99 38.99
CA ILE A 11 -25.82 23.67 37.70
C ILE A 11 -24.32 23.85 37.43
N SER A 12 -23.49 24.08 38.47
CA SER A 12 -22.04 24.20 38.31
C SER A 12 -21.36 22.86 37.97
N PHE A 13 -21.92 21.72 38.39
CA PHE A 13 -21.37 20.38 38.10
C PHE A 13 -21.74 19.87 36.70
N ALA A 14 -22.86 20.34 36.13
CA ALA A 14 -23.30 19.96 34.77
C ALA A 14 -22.48 20.66 33.67
N TRP A 15 -21.76 21.74 33.94
CA TRP A 15 -20.96 22.45 32.94
C TRP A 15 -19.51 21.97 32.83
N LEU A 16 -19.09 21.04 33.72
CA LEU A 16 -17.73 20.51 33.74
C LEU A 16 -17.57 19.22 32.91
N MET A 17 -18.66 18.69 32.33
CA MET A 17 -18.64 17.42 31.57
C MET A 17 -18.65 17.58 30.05
N LEU A 18 -18.52 18.78 29.47
CA LEU A 18 -18.55 18.99 28.02
C LEU A 18 -17.21 19.39 27.40
N CYS A 19 -16.09 19.15 28.07
CA CYS A 19 -14.79 19.11 27.40
C CYS A 19 -14.54 17.69 26.84
N SER A 20 -15.35 17.27 25.88
CA SER A 20 -14.96 16.18 24.98
C SER A 20 -13.73 16.63 24.21
N SER A 21 -12.56 16.27 24.71
CA SER A 21 -11.31 16.43 23.98
C SER A 21 -11.46 15.63 22.70
N VAL A 22 -11.73 16.28 21.59
CA VAL A 22 -11.57 15.70 20.26
C VAL A 22 -10.07 15.43 20.14
N VAL A 23 -9.68 14.21 20.47
CA VAL A 23 -8.34 13.72 20.16
C VAL A 23 -8.29 13.66 18.63
N PHE A 24 -7.79 14.73 18.01
CA PHE A 24 -7.33 14.64 16.63
C PHE A 24 -6.20 13.60 16.65
N ALA A 25 -6.51 12.39 16.25
CA ALA A 25 -5.47 11.44 15.89
C ALA A 25 -4.64 12.12 14.80
N ALA A 26 -3.43 12.55 15.14
CA ALA A 26 -2.51 13.10 14.15
C ALA A 26 -2.35 12.05 13.05
N SER A 27 -2.62 12.42 11.80
CA SER A 27 -2.43 11.51 10.69
C SER A 27 -0.97 11.05 10.66
N GLN A 28 -0.76 9.76 10.59
CA GLN A 28 0.58 9.19 10.54
C GLN A 28 1.34 9.77 9.33
N GLY A 29 2.55 10.25 9.55
CA GLY A 29 3.41 10.77 8.48
C GLY A 29 3.78 9.70 7.46
N PRO A 30 4.14 10.08 6.22
CA PRO A 30 4.42 9.10 5.17
C PRO A 30 5.64 8.22 5.48
N VAL A 31 6.66 8.75 6.15
CA VAL A 31 7.85 7.98 6.58
C VAL A 31 7.48 7.01 7.70
N ASP A 32 6.72 7.48 8.70
CA ASP A 32 6.31 6.65 9.84
C ASP A 32 5.38 5.52 9.41
N LEU A 33 4.49 5.78 8.44
CA LEU A 33 3.65 4.76 7.82
C LEU A 33 4.53 3.66 7.20
N LEU A 34 5.47 4.03 6.33
CA LEU A 34 6.33 3.06 5.66
C LEU A 34 7.22 2.30 6.64
N GLN A 35 7.75 2.96 7.67
CA GLN A 35 8.52 2.31 8.73
C GLN A 35 7.67 1.26 9.45
N SER A 36 6.45 1.63 9.86
CA SER A 36 5.52 0.69 10.52
C SER A 36 5.17 -0.51 9.64
N LEU A 37 4.94 -0.30 8.33
CA LEU A 37 4.64 -1.38 7.39
C LEU A 37 5.86 -2.30 7.21
N ALA A 38 7.06 -1.73 7.08
CA ALA A 38 8.30 -2.49 6.94
C ALA A 38 8.59 -3.32 8.21
N ASP A 39 8.44 -2.73 9.39
CA ASP A 39 8.68 -3.43 10.67
C ASP A 39 7.71 -4.62 10.84
N ARG A 40 6.44 -4.42 10.51
CA ARG A 40 5.43 -5.49 10.53
C ARG A 40 5.75 -6.57 9.51
N MET A 41 6.11 -6.19 8.29
CA MET A 41 6.48 -7.12 7.22
C MET A 41 7.69 -7.97 7.64
N ILE A 42 8.77 -7.33 8.10
CA ILE A 42 10.00 -7.99 8.56
C ILE A 42 9.69 -8.95 9.74
N SER A 43 8.85 -8.52 10.68
CA SER A 43 8.45 -9.36 11.82
C SER A 43 7.72 -10.62 11.37
N GLU A 44 6.77 -10.50 10.44
CA GLU A 44 6.02 -11.65 9.88
C GLU A 44 6.94 -12.55 9.06
N LEU A 45 7.81 -12.00 8.22
CA LEU A 45 8.76 -12.79 7.44
C LEU A 45 9.74 -13.56 8.34
N LYS A 46 10.26 -12.92 9.40
CA LYS A 46 11.12 -13.58 10.39
C LYS A 46 10.42 -14.73 11.10
N SER A 47 9.18 -14.55 11.53
CA SER A 47 8.43 -15.57 12.25
C SER A 47 8.14 -16.81 11.39
N HIS A 48 8.13 -16.67 10.08
CA HIS A 48 7.83 -17.73 9.11
C HIS A 48 9.04 -18.14 8.24
N LYS A 49 10.25 -17.66 8.56
CA LYS A 49 11.46 -17.82 7.75
C LYS A 49 11.70 -19.24 7.22
N ALA A 50 11.44 -20.26 8.04
CA ALA A 50 11.65 -21.65 7.67
C ALA A 50 10.70 -22.15 6.55
N THR A 51 9.55 -21.49 6.35
CA THR A 51 8.50 -21.93 5.44
C THR A 51 8.26 -20.98 4.26
N LEU A 52 8.88 -19.81 4.23
CA LEU A 52 8.65 -18.81 3.16
C LEU A 52 8.86 -19.39 1.76
N LYS A 53 9.99 -20.06 1.53
CA LYS A 53 10.35 -20.63 0.22
C LYS A 53 9.44 -21.79 -0.21
N SER A 54 8.96 -22.57 0.75
CA SER A 54 8.09 -23.73 0.48
C SER A 54 6.60 -23.39 0.49
N ASN A 55 6.22 -22.17 0.91
CA ASN A 55 4.83 -21.75 0.98
C ASN A 55 4.63 -20.32 0.43
N PRO A 56 4.61 -20.16 -0.90
CA PRO A 56 4.37 -18.86 -1.53
C PRO A 56 3.02 -18.23 -1.13
N THR A 57 1.99 -19.04 -0.89
CA THR A 57 0.66 -18.57 -0.46
C THR A 57 0.73 -17.82 0.87
N LEU A 58 1.61 -18.24 1.78
CA LEU A 58 1.84 -17.53 3.03
C LEU A 58 2.40 -16.12 2.78
N VAL A 59 3.37 -16.01 1.85
CA VAL A 59 3.96 -14.70 1.51
C VAL A 59 2.92 -13.75 0.92
N TYR A 60 2.04 -14.24 0.04
CA TYR A 60 0.91 -13.45 -0.48
C TYR A 60 -0.02 -12.98 0.63
N SER A 61 -0.37 -13.89 1.55
CA SER A 61 -1.24 -13.56 2.69
C SER A 61 -0.63 -12.48 3.59
N ILE A 62 0.67 -12.53 3.84
CA ILE A 62 1.40 -11.52 4.62
C ILE A 62 1.36 -10.16 3.90
N ALA A 63 1.71 -10.13 2.61
CA ALA A 63 1.70 -8.91 1.81
C ALA A 63 0.29 -8.29 1.71
N ASN A 64 -0.72 -9.13 1.47
CA ASN A 64 -2.12 -8.71 1.39
C ASN A 64 -2.60 -8.09 2.71
N LYS A 65 -2.32 -8.73 3.83
CA LYS A 65 -2.71 -8.24 5.16
C LYS A 65 -2.02 -6.93 5.56
N ILE A 66 -0.77 -6.72 5.12
CA ILE A 66 0.05 -5.60 5.60
C ILE A 66 0.08 -4.44 4.60
N LEU A 67 0.27 -4.70 3.30
CA LEU A 67 0.50 -3.65 2.31
C LEU A 67 -0.78 -3.20 1.60
N VAL A 68 -1.63 -4.13 1.19
CA VAL A 68 -2.83 -3.85 0.39
C VAL A 68 -3.76 -2.83 1.05
N PRO A 69 -4.05 -2.89 2.36
CA PRO A 69 -4.90 -1.88 3.02
C PRO A 69 -4.35 -0.45 2.96
N HIS A 70 -3.05 -0.30 2.70
CA HIS A 70 -2.36 0.99 2.62
C HIS A 70 -1.98 1.40 1.20
N ALA A 71 -2.38 0.63 0.18
CA ALA A 71 -2.21 0.96 -1.22
C ALA A 71 -3.43 1.71 -1.79
N ASP A 72 -3.20 2.56 -2.78
CA ASP A 72 -4.26 3.18 -3.58
C ASP A 72 -4.42 2.38 -4.89
N LEU A 73 -5.06 1.21 -4.77
CA LEU A 73 -5.19 0.25 -5.87
C LEU A 73 -5.92 0.82 -7.08
N GLU A 74 -6.93 1.67 -6.86
CA GLU A 74 -7.66 2.35 -7.94
C GLU A 74 -6.72 3.28 -8.71
N ALA A 75 -5.96 4.13 -8.01
CA ALA A 75 -5.03 5.04 -8.66
C ALA A 75 -3.84 4.30 -9.32
N MET A 76 -3.39 3.19 -8.75
CA MET A 76 -2.40 2.31 -9.37
C MET A 76 -2.94 1.72 -10.67
N SER A 77 -4.15 1.16 -10.64
CA SER A 77 -4.85 0.59 -11.81
C SER A 77 -5.06 1.62 -12.91
N GLN A 78 -5.47 2.83 -12.54
CA GLN A 78 -5.62 3.93 -13.49
C GLN A 78 -4.29 4.30 -14.17
N ARG A 79 -3.18 4.27 -13.43
CA ARG A 79 -1.86 4.69 -13.96
C ARG A 79 -1.22 3.67 -14.90
N VAL A 80 -1.47 2.38 -14.69
CA VAL A 80 -0.91 1.33 -15.55
C VAL A 80 -1.66 1.15 -16.87
N LEU A 81 -2.86 1.73 -17.02
CA LEU A 81 -3.61 1.71 -18.26
C LEU A 81 -3.41 3.02 -19.05
N PRO A 82 -3.43 2.98 -20.39
CA PRO A 82 -3.58 4.17 -21.20
C PRO A 82 -4.85 4.94 -20.80
N ALA A 83 -4.77 6.27 -20.73
CA ALA A 83 -5.89 7.11 -20.26
C ALA A 83 -7.20 6.83 -21.02
N LYS A 84 -7.13 6.69 -22.35
CA LYS A 84 -8.29 6.36 -23.21
C LYS A 84 -8.93 5.02 -22.82
N SER A 85 -8.12 4.00 -22.52
CA SER A 85 -8.61 2.66 -22.12
C SER A 85 -9.29 2.72 -20.75
N TRP A 86 -8.71 3.46 -19.80
CA TRP A 86 -9.34 3.68 -18.49
C TRP A 86 -10.65 4.45 -18.58
N GLU A 87 -10.69 5.54 -19.35
CA GLU A 87 -11.89 6.37 -19.52
C GLU A 87 -13.04 5.61 -20.21
N ALA A 88 -12.72 4.78 -21.20
CA ALA A 88 -13.68 3.95 -21.91
C ALA A 88 -14.20 2.75 -21.08
N ALA A 89 -13.44 2.32 -20.07
CA ALA A 89 -13.79 1.17 -19.25
C ALA A 89 -15.00 1.45 -18.34
N THR A 90 -15.91 0.51 -18.30
CA THR A 90 -17.06 0.53 -17.38
C THR A 90 -16.58 0.37 -15.92
N PRO A 91 -17.38 0.78 -14.93
CA PRO A 91 -17.04 0.56 -13.51
C PRO A 91 -16.82 -0.92 -13.17
N GLU A 92 -17.52 -1.83 -13.85
CA GLU A 92 -17.32 -3.28 -13.65
C GLU A 92 -15.99 -3.76 -14.21
N GLN A 93 -15.61 -3.31 -15.42
CA GLN A 93 -14.31 -3.62 -16.02
C GLN A 93 -13.15 -3.08 -15.17
N ARG A 94 -13.28 -1.85 -14.65
CA ARG A 94 -12.26 -1.28 -13.75
C ARG A 94 -12.07 -2.12 -12.49
N ARG A 95 -13.17 -2.54 -11.83
CA ARG A 95 -13.10 -3.41 -10.64
C ARG A 95 -12.49 -4.79 -10.95
N LYS A 96 -12.87 -5.39 -12.09
CA LYS A 96 -12.28 -6.68 -12.51
C LYS A 96 -10.79 -6.53 -12.80
N PHE A 97 -10.41 -5.49 -13.54
CA PHE A 97 -9.01 -5.20 -13.81
C PHE A 97 -8.21 -4.98 -12.52
N GLU A 98 -8.69 -4.12 -11.60
CA GLU A 98 -8.04 -3.84 -10.32
C GLU A 98 -7.80 -5.14 -9.53
N LYS A 99 -8.81 -6.02 -9.45
CA LYS A 99 -8.67 -7.32 -8.78
C LYS A 99 -7.57 -8.17 -9.39
N GLU A 100 -7.61 -8.38 -10.72
CA GLU A 100 -6.64 -9.23 -11.40
C GLU A 100 -5.24 -8.62 -11.37
N PHE A 101 -5.13 -7.31 -11.53
CA PHE A 101 -3.86 -6.59 -11.43
C PHE A 101 -3.25 -6.69 -10.02
N THR A 102 -4.05 -6.54 -8.97
CA THR A 102 -3.60 -6.71 -7.58
C THR A 102 -3.02 -8.11 -7.37
N THR A 103 -3.69 -9.15 -7.87
CA THR A 103 -3.18 -10.53 -7.81
C THR A 103 -1.84 -10.68 -8.54
N VAL A 104 -1.70 -10.06 -9.72
CA VAL A 104 -0.42 -10.07 -10.46
C VAL A 104 0.69 -9.37 -9.68
N LEU A 105 0.40 -8.20 -9.08
CA LEU A 105 1.36 -7.48 -8.22
C LEU A 105 1.83 -8.37 -7.06
N GLU A 106 0.90 -8.94 -6.32
CA GLU A 106 1.21 -9.82 -5.19
C GLU A 106 2.12 -10.98 -5.60
N ARG A 107 1.81 -11.63 -6.73
CA ARG A 107 2.56 -12.79 -7.20
C ARG A 107 3.95 -12.44 -7.73
N THR A 108 4.04 -11.36 -8.50
CA THR A 108 5.31 -10.92 -9.09
C THR A 108 6.36 -10.62 -8.01
N TYR A 109 5.93 -10.01 -6.90
CA TYR A 109 6.86 -9.56 -5.85
C TYR A 109 6.97 -10.48 -4.65
N ALA A 110 6.07 -11.45 -4.49
CA ALA A 110 6.14 -12.39 -3.38
C ALA A 110 7.38 -13.30 -3.43
N SER A 111 7.87 -13.63 -4.63
CA SER A 111 9.12 -14.40 -4.75
C SER A 111 10.31 -13.66 -4.15
N ALA A 112 10.40 -12.34 -4.35
CA ALA A 112 11.43 -11.52 -3.73
C ALA A 112 11.31 -11.49 -2.20
N LEU A 113 10.07 -11.44 -1.68
CA LEU A 113 9.81 -11.51 -0.24
C LEU A 113 10.12 -12.90 0.35
N ALA A 114 9.92 -13.97 -0.43
CA ALA A 114 10.23 -15.34 -0.03
C ALA A 114 11.75 -15.57 0.14
N GLU A 115 12.57 -14.79 -0.57
CA GLU A 115 14.04 -14.82 -0.45
C GLU A 115 14.58 -14.05 0.75
N TYR A 116 13.68 -13.47 1.58
CA TYR A 116 14.08 -12.75 2.79
C TYR A 116 14.99 -13.59 3.67
N THR A 117 16.16 -13.01 4.05
CA THR A 117 17.12 -13.63 4.96
C THR A 117 17.20 -12.89 6.30
N ASP A 118 17.80 -11.73 6.35
CA ASP A 118 17.92 -10.87 7.53
C ASP A 118 18.10 -9.39 7.13
N GLU A 119 17.53 -9.00 5.98
CA GLU A 119 17.58 -7.64 5.48
C GLU A 119 16.86 -6.69 6.45
N THR A 120 17.33 -5.46 6.48
CA THR A 120 16.68 -4.35 7.18
C THR A 120 16.39 -3.22 6.22
N VAL A 121 15.36 -2.42 6.51
CA VAL A 121 15.01 -1.26 5.69
C VAL A 121 15.35 0.01 6.44
N LYS A 122 16.16 0.87 5.81
CA LYS A 122 16.49 2.19 6.32
C LYS A 122 15.80 3.26 5.52
N PHE A 123 14.82 3.93 6.11
CA PHE A 123 14.16 5.09 5.51
C PHE A 123 14.95 6.37 5.74
N PHE A 124 14.91 7.26 4.76
CA PHE A 124 15.52 8.58 4.86
C PHE A 124 14.46 9.65 5.15
N PRO A 125 14.80 10.69 5.90
CA PRO A 125 13.90 11.79 6.15
C PRO A 125 13.39 12.45 4.86
N LEU A 126 12.13 12.82 4.83
CA LEU A 126 11.52 13.50 3.71
C LEU A 126 12.03 14.95 3.62
N ARG A 127 12.75 15.27 2.55
CA ARG A 127 13.27 16.63 2.34
C ARG A 127 12.11 17.63 2.17
N GLY A 128 12.07 18.63 3.03
CA GLY A 128 11.03 19.66 3.02
C GLY A 128 9.66 19.20 3.52
N GLY A 129 9.62 18.11 4.33
CA GLY A 129 8.40 17.63 4.98
C GLY A 129 7.28 17.18 4.02
N SER A 130 6.12 16.89 4.57
CA SER A 130 4.92 16.46 3.81
C SER A 130 3.78 17.47 3.85
N GLU A 131 3.92 18.58 4.60
CA GLU A 131 2.87 19.59 4.76
C GLU A 131 2.50 20.24 3.42
N GLY A 132 1.20 20.37 3.16
CA GLY A 132 0.66 20.97 1.93
C GLY A 132 0.89 20.15 0.65
N LYS A 133 1.46 18.94 0.74
CA LYS A 133 1.73 18.08 -0.41
C LYS A 133 0.66 17.03 -0.56
N SER A 134 0.20 16.81 -1.80
CA SER A 134 -0.69 15.70 -2.16
C SER A 134 0.08 14.43 -2.55
N TYR A 135 1.37 14.57 -2.89
CA TYR A 135 2.29 13.49 -3.28
C TYR A 135 3.63 13.67 -2.63
N VAL A 136 4.24 12.59 -2.20
CA VAL A 136 5.61 12.56 -1.68
C VAL A 136 6.35 11.33 -2.17
N THR A 137 7.66 11.43 -2.29
CA THR A 137 8.54 10.27 -2.51
C THR A 137 9.44 10.09 -1.31
N VAL A 138 9.31 8.98 -0.64
CA VAL A 138 10.15 8.57 0.49
C VAL A 138 11.23 7.64 -0.04
N ASN A 139 12.49 7.99 0.21
CA ASN A 139 13.62 7.18 -0.19
C ASN A 139 14.01 6.20 0.93
N SER A 140 14.43 5.01 0.56
CA SER A 140 14.96 4.01 1.47
C SER A 140 16.09 3.21 0.86
N GLN A 141 16.74 2.42 1.69
CA GLN A 141 17.67 1.37 1.30
C GLN A 141 17.32 0.08 2.02
N ILE A 142 17.26 -1.01 1.28
CA ILE A 142 17.28 -2.36 1.85
C ILE A 142 18.75 -2.71 2.09
N VAL A 143 19.12 -2.83 3.36
CA VAL A 143 20.48 -3.18 3.79
C VAL A 143 20.58 -4.70 3.87
N ARG A 144 21.52 -5.26 3.14
CA ARG A 144 21.81 -6.70 3.06
C ARG A 144 23.08 -7.03 3.79
N THR A 145 23.18 -8.26 4.28
CA THR A 145 24.39 -8.78 4.93
C THR A 145 25.41 -9.31 3.92
N ASP A 146 24.96 -9.70 2.73
CA ASP A 146 25.71 -10.45 1.73
C ASP A 146 25.78 -9.75 0.35
N GLY A 147 25.69 -8.43 0.33
CA GLY A 147 25.76 -7.69 -0.93
C GLY A 147 25.53 -6.19 -0.78
N PRO A 148 25.53 -5.45 -1.89
CA PRO A 148 25.25 -4.02 -1.87
C PRO A 148 23.82 -3.77 -1.42
N SER A 149 23.60 -2.62 -0.77
CA SER A 149 22.24 -2.16 -0.45
C SER A 149 21.46 -1.87 -1.72
N ILE A 150 20.14 -2.18 -1.70
CA ILE A 150 19.23 -1.93 -2.80
C ILE A 150 18.48 -0.62 -2.52
N SER A 151 18.50 0.30 -3.49
CA SER A 151 17.74 1.56 -3.40
C SER A 151 16.27 1.31 -3.70
N VAL A 152 15.40 1.76 -2.79
CA VAL A 152 13.95 1.65 -2.96
C VAL A 152 13.29 2.98 -2.62
N ASN A 153 12.50 3.51 -3.55
CA ASN A 153 11.74 4.73 -3.37
C ASN A 153 10.25 4.41 -3.40
N TYR A 154 9.50 5.01 -2.49
CA TYR A 154 8.05 4.83 -2.38
C TYR A 154 7.37 6.15 -2.73
N THR A 155 6.50 6.12 -3.72
CA THR A 155 5.61 7.26 -4.01
C THR A 155 4.31 7.06 -3.25
N LEU A 156 3.93 8.06 -2.43
CA LEU A 156 2.67 8.06 -1.71
C LEU A 156 1.80 9.22 -2.16
N VAL A 157 0.50 9.01 -2.10
CA VAL A 157 -0.54 10.00 -2.36
C VAL A 157 -1.38 10.22 -1.10
N LEU A 158 -1.75 11.47 -0.84
CA LEU A 158 -2.63 11.83 0.26
C LEU A 158 -4.10 11.65 -0.17
N ARG A 159 -4.85 10.85 0.57
CA ARG A 159 -6.29 10.64 0.39
C ARG A 159 -7.03 11.05 1.67
N GLY A 160 -7.71 12.18 1.60
CA GLY A 160 -8.23 12.81 2.82
C GLY A 160 -7.09 13.15 3.79
N SER A 161 -7.01 12.46 4.92
CA SER A 161 -5.94 12.62 5.92
C SER A 161 -4.94 11.45 5.93
N GLU A 162 -5.06 10.48 5.02
CA GLU A 162 -4.24 9.26 5.01
C GLU A 162 -3.29 9.21 3.82
N TRP A 163 -2.04 8.87 4.09
CA TRP A 163 -1.09 8.54 3.05
C TRP A 163 -1.33 7.12 2.53
N ARG A 164 -1.34 6.97 1.21
CA ARG A 164 -1.52 5.69 0.52
C ARG A 164 -0.35 5.44 -0.42
N LEU A 165 0.14 4.20 -0.45
CA LEU A 165 1.18 3.79 -1.39
C LEU A 165 0.62 3.81 -2.81
N LEU A 166 1.36 4.43 -3.72
CA LEU A 166 0.98 4.57 -5.13
C LEU A 166 1.95 3.89 -6.08
N ASP A 167 3.25 3.90 -5.78
CA ASP A 167 4.26 3.24 -6.60
C ASP A 167 5.49 2.88 -5.76
N ILE A 168 6.21 1.86 -6.20
CA ILE A 168 7.51 1.46 -5.66
C ILE A 168 8.51 1.47 -6.83
N THR A 169 9.62 2.15 -6.63
CA THR A 169 10.73 2.21 -7.59
C THR A 169 11.94 1.49 -6.98
N VAL A 170 12.41 0.43 -7.60
CA VAL A 170 13.57 -0.35 -7.15
C VAL A 170 14.72 -0.12 -8.13
N GLU A 171 15.87 0.32 -7.63
CA GLU A 171 17.05 0.63 -8.46
C GLU A 171 16.72 1.54 -9.66
N GLY A 172 15.81 2.49 -9.47
CA GLY A 172 15.39 3.43 -10.53
C GLY A 172 14.29 2.92 -11.45
N VAL A 173 13.84 1.67 -11.30
CA VAL A 173 12.77 1.08 -12.12
C VAL A 173 11.44 1.13 -11.37
N SER A 174 10.48 1.90 -11.89
CA SER A 174 9.11 1.97 -11.36
C SER A 174 8.33 0.70 -11.69
N MET A 175 7.64 0.16 -10.68
CA MET A 175 6.76 -0.99 -10.87
C MET A 175 5.59 -0.64 -11.80
N LEU A 176 4.94 0.50 -11.57
CA LEU A 176 3.80 0.89 -12.38
C LEU A 176 4.17 1.15 -13.84
N GLU A 177 5.30 1.81 -14.10
CA GLU A 177 5.75 2.04 -15.48
C GLU A 177 6.11 0.72 -16.20
N SER A 178 6.66 -0.25 -15.48
CA SER A 178 6.93 -1.59 -16.03
C SER A 178 5.64 -2.29 -16.46
N PHE A 179 4.60 -2.28 -15.63
CA PHE A 179 3.29 -2.82 -15.98
C PHE A 179 2.59 -2.01 -17.07
N ARG A 180 2.69 -0.68 -17.01
CA ARG A 180 2.12 0.19 -18.04
C ARG A 180 2.65 -0.12 -19.43
N SER A 181 3.95 -0.35 -19.54
CA SER A 181 4.56 -0.77 -20.81
C SER A 181 3.95 -2.08 -21.31
N GLN A 182 3.88 -3.12 -20.45
CA GLN A 182 3.33 -4.42 -20.80
C GLN A 182 1.85 -4.36 -21.20
N PHE A 183 1.03 -3.60 -20.42
CA PHE A 183 -0.40 -3.49 -20.70
C PHE A 183 -0.70 -2.62 -21.93
N SER A 184 0.13 -1.61 -22.22
CA SER A 184 0.00 -0.83 -23.45
C SER A 184 0.22 -1.70 -24.69
N ASP A 185 1.18 -2.62 -24.65
CA ASP A 185 1.42 -3.57 -25.73
C ASP A 185 0.23 -4.54 -25.92
N SER A 186 -0.34 -5.04 -24.83
CA SER A 186 -1.54 -5.90 -24.88
C SER A 186 -2.75 -5.14 -25.44
N LEU A 187 -2.99 -3.92 -24.95
CA LEU A 187 -4.11 -3.08 -25.39
C LEU A 187 -3.96 -2.52 -26.80
N SER A 188 -2.76 -2.51 -27.36
CA SER A 188 -2.57 -2.18 -28.77
C SER A 188 -3.09 -3.25 -29.72
N ARG A 189 -3.29 -4.47 -29.24
CA ARG A 189 -3.72 -5.66 -30.01
C ARG A 189 -5.12 -6.15 -29.62
N GLY A 190 -5.69 -5.65 -28.54
CA GLY A 190 -6.98 -6.05 -28.01
C GLY A 190 -7.63 -4.93 -27.18
N ASP A 191 -8.66 -5.28 -26.46
CA ASP A 191 -9.35 -4.36 -25.57
C ASP A 191 -9.09 -4.68 -24.08
N ILE A 192 -9.77 -3.95 -23.18
CA ILE A 192 -9.61 -4.15 -21.74
C ILE A 192 -10.15 -5.52 -21.27
N ASN A 193 -11.13 -6.11 -21.95
CA ASN A 193 -11.63 -7.43 -21.58
C ASN A 193 -10.61 -8.50 -21.92
N ASP A 194 -9.94 -8.39 -23.09
CA ASP A 194 -8.85 -9.28 -23.47
C ASP A 194 -7.70 -9.23 -22.45
N LEU A 195 -7.35 -8.02 -22.00
CA LEU A 195 -6.34 -7.85 -20.95
C LEU A 195 -6.79 -8.48 -19.63
N ILE A 196 -8.01 -8.24 -19.18
CA ILE A 196 -8.57 -8.84 -17.95
C ILE A 196 -8.54 -10.38 -18.04
N GLU A 197 -8.91 -10.95 -19.19
CA GLU A 197 -8.90 -12.39 -19.40
C GLU A 197 -7.48 -12.96 -19.39
N GLN A 198 -6.50 -12.27 -20.03
CA GLN A 198 -5.09 -12.63 -19.97
C GLN A 198 -4.57 -12.66 -18.54
N LEU A 199 -4.86 -11.62 -17.73
CA LEU A 199 -4.45 -11.55 -16.34
C LEU A 199 -5.11 -12.65 -15.50
N SER A 200 -6.42 -12.86 -15.67
CA SER A 200 -7.17 -13.92 -14.97
C SER A 200 -6.64 -15.32 -15.29
N SER A 201 -6.35 -15.58 -16.55
CA SER A 201 -5.76 -16.86 -17.00
C SER A 201 -4.35 -17.06 -16.43
N HIS A 202 -3.52 -16.00 -16.44
CA HIS A 202 -2.19 -16.02 -15.81
C HIS A 202 -2.28 -16.31 -14.30
N ASN A 203 -3.21 -15.66 -13.62
CA ASN A 203 -3.45 -15.86 -12.20
C ASN A 203 -3.92 -17.27 -11.88
N SER A 204 -4.83 -17.84 -12.69
CA SER A 204 -5.37 -19.19 -12.48
C SER A 204 -4.34 -20.30 -12.76
N ASN A 205 -3.54 -20.17 -13.81
CA ASN A 205 -2.52 -21.14 -14.18
C ASN A 205 -1.43 -21.29 -13.10
N ASN A 206 -1.11 -20.20 -12.41
CA ASN A 206 -0.17 -20.20 -11.29
C ASN A 206 -0.75 -20.83 -10.00
N ASP A 207 -2.07 -20.97 -9.88
CA ASP A 207 -2.70 -21.70 -8.78
C ASP A 207 -2.69 -23.23 -9.01
N GLY A 208 -2.74 -23.66 -10.26
CA GLY A 208 -2.75 -25.09 -10.62
C GLY A 208 -1.38 -25.79 -10.64
N GLN A 209 -0.29 -25.05 -10.46
CA GLN A 209 1.08 -25.61 -10.44
C GLN A 209 1.63 -25.85 -9.02
N ARG A 210 0.75 -25.96 -8.02
CA ARG A 210 1.10 -26.13 -6.61
C ARG A 210 0.57 -27.40 -6.03
#